data_dc9d513a512cf72403c2545ba0cac250
#
_entry.id   dc9d513a512cf72403c2545ba0cac250
#
_cell.length_a   1.000
_cell.length_b   1.000
_cell.length_c   1.000
_cell.angle_alpha   90.00
_cell.angle_beta   90.00
_cell.angle_gamma   90.00
#
_symmetry.space_group_name_H-M   'P 1'
#
loop_
_entity.id
_entity.type
_entity.pdbx_description
1 polymer ?
#
loop_
_entity_poly.entity_id
_entity_poly.type
_entity_poly.pdbx_seq_one_letter_code
_entity_poly.pdbx_strand_id
1 'polypeptide(L)'
;VIVYQSTRAGFLRDSEENAIEEIVAQAFLQKTKRYAPTPEFHAWRHSLMQMVDVLADDDLPDNMGVGIEFGIPYSNKRIDFILSGHAADSDPRAIIVELKQWSESRVTDKDGIIIAQRGGPAESEGIHPSYQAWSYAALLEGFNAAVHEGGIQLKPCAYLHNHVRNGAIDDPRYIAHLEKAPVFLRGPSEKQKLRAFIKQHVKRGDNAELLYRIENGRVRPSKMLADSVAGMLKGNKEFVLIDDQKLVYENCLARAAQASDTRKQVVIVKGGPGTGKSVVAVNLLVELTKRGLTTKYVSKNAAPRAVYAQKLAGHLRKYEIAGLFSGSGGFHTTEPNIFDVLVVDEAHRLNEKSGLYGNLGDNQVMELIRSARCTVFFVDDDQIVTLSDIGHTEELRRWAAYFDAEVSLLELSSQFRCAGSDGYIAWLDNFLGIRQTANTDFDRGAFEFGIVDSPRDLHQLIREKNRHNNKSRMVAGYCWDWKSKKDPNAWDIEIPEHDYRAQWNLGSDGSLWAIADNSVEQVGCIHTSQGLEMDYVGVIIGPDLVWRDGRLVTDPGKRSKQDRSIRGYKSQAKSNPEVHNRVDRIIRNTYKTLMSRGMKGCYVYICDQKLKMVPG
;
A
#
# COMPACT_ATOMS: atom_id res chain seq x y z
N VAL A 1 5.15 -11.34 -12.61
CA VAL A 1 6.17 -11.65 -13.65
C VAL A 1 7.36 -12.34 -13.00
N ILE A 2 7.79 -13.50 -13.52
CA ILE A 2 9.05 -14.16 -13.14
C ILE A 2 10.15 -13.63 -14.07
N VAL A 3 11.22 -13.06 -13.51
CA VAL A 3 12.31 -12.47 -14.33
C VAL A 3 13.03 -13.56 -15.14
N TYR A 4 13.49 -14.60 -14.46
CA TYR A 4 14.10 -15.77 -15.11
C TYR A 4 13.32 -17.03 -14.76
N GLN A 5 13.05 -17.88 -15.75
CA GLN A 5 12.37 -19.16 -15.58
C GLN A 5 13.03 -20.24 -16.42
N SER A 6 13.33 -21.38 -15.81
CA SER A 6 13.96 -22.52 -16.44
C SER A 6 13.61 -23.83 -15.71
N THR A 7 14.18 -24.94 -16.13
CA THR A 7 14.27 -26.15 -15.32
C THR A 7 15.57 -26.17 -14.52
N ARG A 8 15.70 -27.08 -13.53
CA ARG A 8 16.96 -27.28 -12.78
C ARG A 8 18.14 -27.52 -13.73
N ALA A 9 18.00 -28.47 -14.65
CA ALA A 9 19.07 -28.78 -15.65
C ALA A 9 19.39 -27.54 -16.51
N GLY A 10 18.39 -26.77 -16.93
CA GLY A 10 18.60 -25.52 -17.65
C GLY A 10 19.32 -24.47 -16.84
N PHE A 11 18.91 -24.25 -15.58
CA PHE A 11 19.54 -23.29 -14.66
C PHE A 11 21.02 -23.63 -14.41
N LEU A 12 21.35 -24.90 -14.17
CA LEU A 12 22.74 -25.34 -13.97
C LEU A 12 23.58 -25.12 -15.23
N ARG A 13 23.08 -25.50 -16.41
CA ARG A 13 23.74 -25.24 -17.68
C ARG A 13 23.99 -23.77 -17.95
N ASP A 14 22.95 -22.93 -17.77
CA ASP A 14 23.06 -21.47 -17.96
C ASP A 14 24.09 -20.83 -17.01
N SER A 15 24.27 -21.44 -15.82
CA SER A 15 25.27 -21.00 -14.83
C SER A 15 26.69 -21.46 -15.18
N GLU A 16 26.85 -22.58 -15.88
CA GLU A 16 28.16 -23.09 -16.35
C GLU A 16 28.63 -22.38 -17.61
N GLU A 17 27.71 -22.15 -18.57
CA GLU A 17 28.02 -21.54 -19.86
C GLU A 17 28.20 -20.03 -19.81
N ASN A 18 27.48 -19.36 -18.90
CA ASN A 18 27.46 -17.90 -18.79
C ASN A 18 27.35 -17.46 -17.31
N ALA A 19 27.67 -16.19 -17.04
CA ALA A 19 27.39 -15.60 -15.74
C ALA A 19 25.86 -15.47 -15.55
N ILE A 20 25.27 -16.30 -14.71
CA ILE A 20 23.81 -16.37 -14.50
C ILE A 20 23.23 -15.01 -14.10
N GLU A 21 23.99 -14.19 -13.36
CA GLU A 21 23.59 -12.83 -12.99
C GLU A 21 23.41 -11.92 -14.21
N GLU A 22 24.19 -12.13 -15.29
CA GLU A 22 24.04 -11.35 -16.53
C GLU A 22 22.78 -11.77 -17.30
N ILE A 23 22.49 -13.07 -17.35
CA ILE A 23 21.26 -13.60 -17.95
C ILE A 23 20.04 -13.04 -17.22
N VAL A 24 20.04 -13.06 -15.88
CA VAL A 24 18.97 -12.51 -15.05
C VAL A 24 18.85 -10.99 -15.26
N ALA A 25 19.96 -10.25 -15.33
CA ALA A 25 19.96 -8.81 -15.57
C ALA A 25 19.40 -8.45 -16.97
N GLN A 26 19.75 -9.22 -18.01
CA GLN A 26 19.18 -9.02 -19.35
C GLN A 26 17.68 -9.35 -19.39
N ALA A 27 17.26 -10.44 -18.75
CA ALA A 27 15.86 -10.81 -18.64
C ALA A 27 15.07 -9.74 -17.85
N PHE A 28 15.66 -9.21 -16.78
CA PHE A 28 15.10 -8.10 -16.00
C PHE A 28 14.89 -6.86 -16.88
N LEU A 29 15.90 -6.45 -17.65
CA LEU A 29 15.79 -5.32 -18.59
C LEU A 29 14.72 -5.57 -19.66
N GLN A 30 14.64 -6.77 -20.22
CA GLN A 30 13.65 -7.12 -21.25
C GLN A 30 12.22 -7.06 -20.71
N LYS A 31 11.98 -7.59 -19.50
CA LYS A 31 10.65 -7.69 -18.89
C LYS A 31 10.21 -6.39 -18.21
N THR A 32 11.11 -5.67 -17.56
CA THR A 32 10.77 -4.46 -16.79
C THR A 32 11.06 -3.16 -17.52
N LYS A 33 11.81 -3.22 -18.65
CA LYS A 33 12.32 -2.05 -19.39
C LYS A 33 13.24 -1.13 -18.55
N ARG A 34 13.83 -1.67 -17.48
CA ARG A 34 14.72 -0.96 -16.54
C ARG A 34 15.99 -1.76 -16.33
N TYR A 35 17.09 -1.05 -16.11
CA TYR A 35 18.32 -1.70 -15.65
C TYR A 35 18.18 -2.11 -14.18
N ALA A 36 18.72 -3.27 -13.84
CA ALA A 36 18.82 -3.68 -12.45
C ALA A 36 19.73 -2.68 -11.68
N PRO A 37 19.33 -2.25 -10.48
CA PRO A 37 20.22 -1.44 -9.63
C PRO A 37 21.51 -2.20 -9.33
N THR A 38 22.65 -1.49 -9.27
CA THR A 38 23.95 -2.10 -9.01
C THR A 38 23.99 -2.99 -7.75
N PRO A 39 23.37 -2.61 -6.61
CA PRO A 39 23.31 -3.48 -5.44
C PRO A 39 22.54 -4.79 -5.69
N GLU A 40 21.44 -4.78 -6.45
CA GLU A 40 20.69 -5.98 -6.83
C GLU A 40 21.53 -6.91 -7.71
N PHE A 41 22.23 -6.38 -8.72
CA PHE A 41 23.12 -7.16 -9.57
C PHE A 41 24.21 -7.87 -8.76
N HIS A 42 24.84 -7.18 -7.83
CA HIS A 42 25.83 -7.77 -6.92
C HIS A 42 25.22 -8.82 -5.99
N ALA A 43 23.98 -8.60 -5.54
CA ALA A 43 23.27 -9.58 -4.75
C ALA A 43 23.01 -10.88 -5.53
N TRP A 44 22.58 -10.80 -6.77
CA TRP A 44 22.38 -11.96 -7.64
C TRP A 44 23.67 -12.75 -7.84
N ARG A 45 24.77 -12.06 -8.17
CA ARG A 45 26.07 -12.69 -8.38
C ARG A 45 26.50 -13.63 -7.25
N HIS A 46 26.30 -13.17 -6.01
CA HIS A 46 26.69 -13.96 -4.85
C HIS A 46 25.65 -15.01 -4.45
N SER A 47 24.38 -14.65 -4.46
CA SER A 47 23.31 -15.51 -3.94
C SER A 47 22.96 -16.65 -4.90
N LEU A 48 22.93 -16.38 -6.23
CA LEU A 48 22.58 -17.39 -7.21
C LEU A 48 23.63 -18.51 -7.28
N MET A 49 24.91 -18.18 -7.17
CA MET A 49 25.98 -19.20 -7.12
C MET A 49 25.84 -20.15 -5.92
N GLN A 50 25.31 -19.67 -4.77
CA GLN A 50 25.01 -20.55 -3.65
C GLN A 50 23.84 -21.50 -3.96
N MET A 51 22.86 -21.03 -4.73
CA MET A 51 21.75 -21.89 -5.17
C MET A 51 22.18 -22.87 -6.27
N VAL A 52 23.12 -22.51 -7.16
CA VAL A 52 23.77 -23.46 -8.09
C VAL A 52 24.37 -24.62 -7.31
N ASP A 53 25.17 -24.33 -6.29
CA ASP A 53 25.79 -25.37 -5.46
C ASP A 53 24.73 -26.21 -4.70
N VAL A 54 23.66 -25.61 -4.19
CA VAL A 54 22.55 -26.35 -3.56
C VAL A 54 21.86 -27.28 -4.54
N LEU A 55 21.62 -26.83 -5.78
CA LEU A 55 20.88 -27.57 -6.80
C LEU A 55 21.75 -28.55 -7.60
N ALA A 56 23.07 -28.49 -7.48
CA ALA A 56 24.01 -29.46 -8.03
C ALA A 56 24.00 -30.79 -7.22
N ASP A 57 22.85 -31.45 -7.19
CA ASP A 57 22.61 -32.69 -6.45
C ASP A 57 21.80 -33.64 -7.35
N ASP A 58 22.39 -34.77 -7.70
CA ASP A 58 21.85 -35.73 -8.68
C ASP A 58 20.51 -36.38 -8.26
N ASP A 59 20.17 -36.35 -6.97
CA ASP A 59 18.89 -36.85 -6.49
C ASP A 59 17.73 -35.86 -6.72
N LEU A 60 18.01 -34.64 -7.16
CA LEU A 60 16.98 -33.67 -7.52
C LEU A 60 16.51 -33.82 -8.96
N PRO A 61 15.22 -33.75 -9.26
CA PRO A 61 14.71 -33.90 -10.62
C PRO A 61 15.26 -32.84 -11.58
N ASP A 62 15.81 -33.26 -12.73
CA ASP A 62 16.34 -32.36 -13.78
C ASP A 62 15.29 -31.37 -14.31
N ASN A 63 14.04 -31.83 -14.38
CA ASN A 63 12.92 -31.06 -14.87
C ASN A 63 12.15 -30.30 -13.75
N MET A 64 12.72 -30.20 -12.54
CA MET A 64 12.18 -29.32 -11.48
C MET A 64 12.21 -27.86 -11.96
N GLY A 65 11.09 -27.14 -11.80
CA GLY A 65 11.01 -25.73 -12.19
C GLY A 65 11.86 -24.83 -11.30
N VAL A 66 12.54 -23.87 -11.90
CA VAL A 66 13.36 -22.83 -11.25
C VAL A 66 12.89 -21.47 -11.73
N GLY A 67 12.53 -20.58 -10.81
CA GLY A 67 12.19 -19.18 -11.06
C GLY A 67 13.01 -18.24 -10.18
N ILE A 68 13.42 -17.11 -10.74
CA ILE A 68 14.20 -16.08 -10.05
C ILE A 68 13.45 -14.76 -10.17
N GLU A 69 13.43 -13.97 -9.09
CA GLU A 69 12.81 -12.65 -9.02
C GLU A 69 11.31 -12.69 -9.44
N PHE A 70 10.53 -13.47 -8.72
CA PHE A 70 9.10 -13.53 -8.97
C PHE A 70 8.38 -12.33 -8.33
N GLY A 71 7.90 -11.41 -9.16
CA GLY A 71 7.09 -10.28 -8.72
C GLY A 71 5.76 -10.71 -8.12
N ILE A 72 5.54 -10.39 -6.85
CA ILE A 72 4.28 -10.69 -6.15
C ILE A 72 3.19 -9.77 -6.70
N PRO A 73 2.08 -10.30 -7.21
CA PRO A 73 1.00 -9.47 -7.76
C PRO A 73 0.49 -8.42 -6.75
N TYR A 74 0.20 -7.23 -7.24
CA TYR A 74 -0.25 -6.07 -6.45
C TYR A 74 0.74 -5.60 -5.37
N SER A 75 2.03 -5.90 -5.53
CA SER A 75 3.07 -5.35 -4.69
C SER A 75 4.32 -5.04 -5.52
N ASN A 76 5.20 -4.21 -5.00
CA ASN A 76 6.54 -3.98 -5.57
C ASN A 76 7.58 -4.98 -5.00
N LYS A 77 7.11 -6.02 -4.30
CA LYS A 77 7.96 -7.05 -3.70
C LYS A 77 8.16 -8.22 -4.65
N ARG A 78 9.30 -8.89 -4.50
CA ARG A 78 9.69 -10.04 -5.28
C ARG A 78 10.16 -11.17 -4.39
N ILE A 79 9.89 -12.40 -4.80
CA ILE A 79 10.45 -13.60 -4.22
C ILE A 79 11.78 -13.83 -4.92
N ASP A 80 12.87 -13.91 -4.16
CA ASP A 80 14.22 -14.06 -4.70
C ASP A 80 14.37 -15.32 -5.55
N PHE A 81 13.90 -16.47 -5.02
CA PHE A 81 14.04 -17.76 -5.67
C PHE A 81 12.82 -18.67 -5.41
N ILE A 82 12.31 -19.32 -6.44
CA ILE A 82 11.17 -20.23 -6.34
C ILE A 82 11.43 -21.52 -7.13
N LEU A 83 11.11 -22.66 -6.51
CA LEU A 83 11.21 -24.00 -7.13
C LEU A 83 9.83 -24.60 -7.26
N SER A 84 9.60 -25.41 -8.31
CA SER A 84 8.32 -26.09 -8.49
C SER A 84 8.45 -27.55 -8.88
N GLY A 85 7.43 -28.31 -8.55
CA GLY A 85 7.33 -29.74 -8.88
C GLY A 85 6.22 -30.42 -8.08
N HIS A 86 6.30 -31.72 -7.96
CA HIS A 86 5.30 -32.55 -7.30
C HIS A 86 5.91 -33.36 -6.16
N ALA A 87 5.16 -33.50 -5.08
CA ALA A 87 5.51 -34.40 -3.99
C ALA A 87 5.30 -35.89 -4.37
N ALA A 88 5.58 -36.79 -3.45
CA ALA A 88 5.41 -38.22 -3.67
C ALA A 88 3.95 -38.65 -3.96
N ASP A 89 3.00 -37.96 -3.33
CA ASP A 89 1.56 -38.10 -3.51
C ASP A 89 0.99 -37.41 -4.77
N SER A 90 1.88 -36.83 -5.59
CA SER A 90 1.57 -36.05 -6.80
C SER A 90 0.95 -34.67 -6.51
N ASP A 91 0.89 -34.25 -5.27
CA ASP A 91 0.44 -32.89 -4.94
C ASP A 91 1.37 -31.82 -5.54
N PRO A 92 0.83 -30.79 -6.20
CA PRO A 92 1.63 -29.72 -6.74
C PRO A 92 2.23 -28.87 -5.61
N ARG A 93 3.53 -28.60 -5.68
CA ARG A 93 4.25 -27.84 -4.66
C ARG A 93 5.17 -26.79 -5.28
N ALA A 94 5.27 -25.65 -4.59
CA ALA A 94 6.30 -24.67 -4.88
C ALA A 94 7.04 -24.28 -3.58
N ILE A 95 8.37 -24.23 -3.66
CA ILE A 95 9.24 -23.86 -2.55
C ILE A 95 9.67 -22.42 -2.77
N ILE A 96 9.40 -21.55 -1.81
CA ILE A 96 9.87 -20.17 -1.79
C ILE A 96 11.15 -20.12 -0.97
N VAL A 97 12.24 -19.62 -1.56
CA VAL A 97 13.52 -19.45 -0.88
C VAL A 97 13.87 -17.96 -0.83
N GLU A 98 13.84 -17.41 0.35
CA GLU A 98 14.31 -16.04 0.60
C GLU A 98 15.83 -16.08 0.81
N LEU A 99 16.58 -15.31 0.02
CA LEU A 99 18.04 -15.31 0.03
C LEU A 99 18.59 -14.10 0.79
N LYS A 100 19.48 -14.34 1.76
CA LYS A 100 20.10 -13.25 2.55
C LYS A 100 21.62 -13.38 2.59
N GLN A 101 22.29 -12.24 2.40
CA GLN A 101 23.77 -12.14 2.49
C GLN A 101 24.24 -11.66 3.87
N TRP A 102 23.40 -11.69 4.87
CA TRP A 102 23.76 -11.25 6.21
C TRP A 102 24.86 -12.11 6.78
N SER A 103 25.84 -11.48 7.44
CA SER A 103 26.92 -12.17 8.14
C SER A 103 26.66 -12.32 9.64
N GLU A 104 26.00 -11.33 10.22
CA GLU A 104 25.73 -11.26 11.65
C GLU A 104 24.30 -10.77 11.93
N SER A 105 23.77 -11.19 13.08
CA SER A 105 22.48 -10.75 13.55
C SER A 105 22.38 -10.73 15.08
N ARG A 106 21.47 -9.92 15.61
CA ARG A 106 21.13 -9.85 17.04
C ARG A 106 19.60 -9.86 17.21
N VAL A 107 19.15 -10.46 18.28
CA VAL A 107 17.72 -10.55 18.64
C VAL A 107 17.15 -9.19 19.06
N THR A 108 15.83 -9.05 18.91
CA THR A 108 15.05 -7.95 19.48
C THR A 108 13.90 -8.49 20.32
N ASP A 109 13.24 -7.62 21.08
CA ASP A 109 12.02 -7.97 21.83
C ASP A 109 10.74 -7.83 20.97
N LYS A 110 10.88 -7.46 19.69
CA LYS A 110 9.78 -7.27 18.73
C LYS A 110 9.50 -8.55 17.96
N ASP A 111 8.24 -8.95 17.84
CA ASP A 111 7.84 -10.16 17.14
C ASP A 111 8.21 -10.12 15.64
N GLY A 112 8.98 -11.12 15.18
CA GLY A 112 9.41 -11.24 13.79
C GLY A 112 10.36 -10.14 13.30
N ILE A 113 11.01 -9.40 14.21
CA ILE A 113 12.01 -8.36 13.92
C ILE A 113 13.36 -8.78 14.46
N ILE A 114 14.41 -8.56 13.69
CA ILE A 114 15.79 -8.88 14.02
C ILE A 114 16.71 -7.70 13.64
N ILE A 115 17.83 -7.53 14.34
CA ILE A 115 18.87 -6.58 13.95
C ILE A 115 19.90 -7.33 13.10
N ALA A 116 20.26 -6.78 11.94
CA ALA A 116 21.28 -7.34 11.08
C ALA A 116 22.04 -6.26 10.29
N GLN A 117 23.24 -6.60 9.83
CA GLN A 117 23.97 -5.82 8.84
C GLN A 117 23.41 -6.10 7.44
N ARG A 118 22.84 -5.08 6.80
CA ARG A 118 22.17 -5.19 5.50
C ARG A 118 22.87 -4.30 4.46
N GLY A 119 23.87 -4.88 3.77
CA GLY A 119 24.55 -4.19 2.68
C GLY A 119 25.50 -3.06 3.06
N GLY A 120 25.82 -2.91 4.36
CA GLY A 120 26.76 -1.90 4.87
C GLY A 120 27.21 -2.24 6.30
N PRO A 121 28.15 -1.48 6.88
CA PRO A 121 28.67 -1.74 8.23
C PRO A 121 27.66 -1.39 9.34
N ALA A 122 26.61 -0.63 9.05
CA ALA A 122 25.62 -0.23 10.04
C ALA A 122 24.58 -1.34 10.25
N GLU A 123 24.36 -1.69 11.52
CA GLU A 123 23.25 -2.56 11.91
C GLU A 123 21.93 -1.81 11.91
N SER A 124 20.87 -2.47 11.47
CA SER A 124 19.52 -1.93 11.48
C SER A 124 18.48 -3.01 11.75
N GLU A 125 17.36 -2.60 12.33
CA GLU A 125 16.19 -3.47 12.48
C GLU A 125 15.63 -3.88 11.13
N GLY A 126 15.24 -5.13 11.01
CA GLY A 126 14.61 -5.67 9.81
C GLY A 126 13.74 -6.86 10.12
N ILE A 127 13.04 -7.31 9.11
CA ILE A 127 12.18 -8.47 9.20
C ILE A 127 13.02 -9.73 9.35
N HIS A 128 12.60 -10.61 10.27
CA HIS A 128 13.19 -11.94 10.41
C HIS A 128 12.98 -12.74 9.09
N PRO A 129 14.02 -13.37 8.52
CA PRO A 129 13.93 -14.02 7.20
C PRO A 129 12.84 -15.08 7.10
N SER A 130 12.64 -15.83 8.18
CA SER A 130 11.54 -16.80 8.29
C SER A 130 10.17 -16.13 8.17
N TYR A 131 9.94 -15.03 8.88
CA TYR A 131 8.69 -14.27 8.76
C TYR A 131 8.51 -13.74 7.34
N GLN A 132 9.56 -13.23 6.72
CA GLN A 132 9.51 -12.67 5.37
C GLN A 132 9.09 -13.74 4.36
N ALA A 133 9.78 -14.88 4.33
CA ALA A 133 9.45 -15.99 3.43
C ALA A 133 8.01 -16.49 3.63
N TRP A 134 7.58 -16.67 4.89
CA TRP A 134 6.21 -17.04 5.20
C TRP A 134 5.19 -15.99 4.76
N SER A 135 5.47 -14.71 4.98
CA SER A 135 4.54 -13.64 4.62
C SER A 135 4.31 -13.55 3.11
N TYR A 136 5.33 -13.81 2.31
CA TYR A 136 5.22 -13.88 0.85
C TYR A 136 4.40 -15.08 0.38
N ALA A 137 4.59 -16.24 1.00
CA ALA A 137 3.76 -17.42 0.74
C ALA A 137 2.29 -17.14 1.08
N ALA A 138 2.00 -16.59 2.26
CA ALA A 138 0.66 -16.24 2.69
C ALA A 138 -0.01 -15.20 1.77
N LEU A 139 0.77 -14.26 1.25
CA LEU A 139 0.28 -13.26 0.28
C LEU A 139 -0.12 -13.94 -1.05
N LEU A 140 0.72 -14.83 -1.59
CA LEU A 140 0.37 -15.59 -2.80
C LEU A 140 -0.84 -16.50 -2.60
N GLU A 141 -0.94 -17.21 -1.48
CA GLU A 141 -2.13 -18.01 -1.13
C GLU A 141 -3.41 -17.17 -1.07
N GLY A 142 -3.31 -15.94 -0.57
CA GLY A 142 -4.43 -15.01 -0.48
C GLY A 142 -4.90 -14.45 -1.83
N PHE A 143 -3.96 -14.14 -2.73
CA PHE A 143 -4.25 -13.36 -3.94
C PHE A 143 -4.15 -14.13 -5.25
N ASN A 144 -3.53 -15.31 -5.31
CA ASN A 144 -3.34 -16.06 -6.54
C ASN A 144 -4.32 -17.23 -6.66
N ALA A 145 -5.19 -17.20 -7.67
CA ALA A 145 -6.19 -18.25 -7.88
C ALA A 145 -5.56 -19.62 -8.22
N ALA A 146 -4.44 -19.66 -8.96
CA ALA A 146 -3.77 -20.91 -9.27
C ALA A 146 -3.18 -21.58 -8.03
N VAL A 147 -2.73 -20.80 -7.04
CA VAL A 147 -2.26 -21.32 -5.75
C VAL A 147 -3.45 -21.79 -4.91
N HIS A 148 -4.44 -20.92 -4.71
CA HIS A 148 -5.57 -21.18 -3.80
C HIS A 148 -6.54 -22.24 -4.32
N GLU A 149 -7.00 -22.10 -5.57
CA GLU A 149 -7.99 -22.97 -6.20
C GLU A 149 -7.33 -24.19 -6.89
N GLY A 150 -6.10 -24.00 -7.39
CA GLY A 150 -5.32 -25.04 -8.04
C GLY A 150 -4.60 -25.99 -7.07
N GLY A 151 -4.74 -25.77 -5.76
CA GLY A 151 -4.19 -26.65 -4.73
C GLY A 151 -2.66 -26.66 -4.63
N ILE A 152 -1.97 -25.66 -5.19
CA ILE A 152 -0.51 -25.59 -5.12
C ILE A 152 -0.09 -25.24 -3.70
N GLN A 153 0.54 -26.19 -3.02
CA GLN A 153 1.04 -25.97 -1.66
C GLN A 153 2.36 -25.19 -1.68
N LEU A 154 2.40 -24.06 -0.99
CA LEU A 154 3.63 -23.29 -0.84
C LEU A 154 4.44 -23.74 0.38
N LYS A 155 5.74 -23.88 0.22
CA LYS A 155 6.70 -24.30 1.25
C LYS A 155 7.79 -23.23 1.37
N PRO A 156 7.57 -22.20 2.19
CA PRO A 156 8.55 -21.13 2.36
C PRO A 156 9.72 -21.57 3.22
N CYS A 157 10.92 -21.05 2.91
CA CYS A 157 12.13 -21.15 3.73
C CYS A 157 13.03 -19.95 3.45
N ALA A 158 14.07 -19.77 4.26
CA ALA A 158 15.10 -18.76 4.03
C ALA A 158 16.49 -19.38 4.05
N TYR A 159 17.40 -18.86 3.21
CA TYR A 159 18.78 -19.29 3.16
C TYR A 159 19.73 -18.11 3.35
N LEU A 160 20.38 -18.06 4.51
CA LEU A 160 21.35 -17.04 4.90
C LEU A 160 22.77 -17.57 4.65
N HIS A 161 23.19 -17.54 3.41
CA HIS A 161 24.37 -18.23 2.93
C HIS A 161 25.72 -17.66 3.44
N ASN A 162 25.72 -16.46 4.04
CA ASN A 162 26.90 -15.88 4.69
C ASN A 162 26.86 -15.94 6.21
N HIS A 163 25.69 -16.24 6.82
CA HIS A 163 25.49 -16.19 8.26
C HIS A 163 25.96 -17.48 8.96
N VAL A 164 26.88 -17.34 9.88
CA VAL A 164 27.28 -18.44 10.77
C VAL A 164 26.34 -18.47 11.97
N ARG A 165 25.95 -19.66 12.42
CA ARG A 165 25.04 -19.84 13.55
C ARG A 165 25.59 -19.16 14.80
N ASN A 166 24.86 -18.21 15.33
CA ASN A 166 25.21 -17.45 16.54
C ASN A 166 24.09 -17.47 17.61
N GLY A 167 23.04 -18.25 17.38
CA GLY A 167 21.89 -18.34 18.28
C GLY A 167 20.87 -17.20 18.16
N ALA A 168 21.10 -16.18 17.32
CA ALA A 168 20.17 -15.07 17.16
C ALA A 168 19.03 -15.38 16.19
N ILE A 169 19.35 -16.03 15.05
CA ILE A 169 18.33 -16.39 14.03
C ILE A 169 17.38 -17.48 14.55
N ASP A 170 17.88 -18.39 15.35
CA ASP A 170 17.12 -19.53 15.90
C ASP A 170 16.79 -19.35 17.38
N ASP A 171 16.74 -18.11 17.87
CA ASP A 171 16.30 -17.79 19.22
C ASP A 171 14.85 -18.27 19.47
N PRO A 172 14.54 -18.82 20.66
CA PRO A 172 13.19 -19.29 21.01
C PRO A 172 12.05 -18.30 20.75
N ARG A 173 12.32 -17.00 20.78
CA ARG A 173 11.34 -15.94 20.46
C ARG A 173 10.80 -16.04 19.03
N TYR A 174 11.54 -16.61 18.09
CA TYR A 174 11.15 -16.75 16.68
C TYR A 174 10.62 -18.13 16.31
N ILE A 175 10.47 -19.07 17.27
CA ILE A 175 10.10 -20.46 16.99
C ILE A 175 8.81 -20.58 16.18
N ALA A 176 7.79 -19.76 16.48
CA ALA A 176 6.54 -19.75 15.75
C ALA A 176 6.66 -19.33 14.27
N HIS A 177 7.73 -18.61 13.92
CA HIS A 177 8.06 -18.25 12.54
C HIS A 177 8.90 -19.33 11.89
N LEU A 178 9.88 -19.88 12.61
CA LEU A 178 10.75 -20.96 12.12
C LEU A 178 9.98 -22.24 11.78
N GLU A 179 8.92 -22.55 12.54
CA GLU A 179 8.01 -23.67 12.23
C GLU A 179 7.25 -23.49 10.90
N LYS A 180 6.97 -22.24 10.52
CA LYS A 180 6.28 -21.93 9.26
C LYS A 180 7.23 -21.87 8.08
N ALA A 181 8.45 -21.37 8.28
CA ALA A 181 9.47 -21.22 7.27
C ALA A 181 10.85 -21.45 7.89
N PRO A 182 11.42 -22.64 7.76
CA PRO A 182 12.74 -22.94 8.33
C PRO A 182 13.84 -22.06 7.72
N VAL A 183 14.90 -21.83 8.50
CA VAL A 183 16.06 -21.06 8.08
C VAL A 183 17.28 -21.97 7.98
N PHE A 184 17.97 -21.85 6.86
CA PHE A 184 19.24 -22.52 6.59
C PHE A 184 20.36 -21.50 6.60
N LEU A 185 21.51 -21.88 7.16
CA LEU A 185 22.63 -20.97 7.37
C LEU A 185 23.85 -21.38 6.53
N ARG A 186 24.96 -20.67 6.69
CA ARG A 186 26.22 -20.99 6.03
C ARG A 186 26.79 -22.32 6.52
N GLY A 187 27.29 -23.12 5.58
CA GLY A 187 28.09 -24.32 5.84
C GLY A 187 27.58 -25.58 5.17
N PRO A 188 28.43 -26.61 5.02
CA PRO A 188 28.07 -27.82 4.29
C PRO A 188 26.88 -28.57 4.89
N SER A 189 26.80 -28.67 6.23
CA SER A 189 25.68 -29.31 6.94
C SER A 189 24.35 -28.56 6.69
N GLU A 190 24.36 -27.25 6.67
CA GLU A 190 23.16 -26.44 6.43
C GLU A 190 22.71 -26.54 4.97
N LYS A 191 23.65 -26.60 4.01
CA LYS A 191 23.33 -26.90 2.60
C LYS A 191 22.68 -28.27 2.45
N GLN A 192 23.18 -29.29 3.14
CA GLN A 192 22.56 -30.62 3.14
C GLN A 192 21.14 -30.60 3.72
N LYS A 193 20.89 -29.82 4.77
CA LYS A 193 19.54 -29.65 5.33
C LYS A 193 18.61 -28.96 4.32
N LEU A 194 19.07 -27.93 3.61
CA LEU A 194 18.28 -27.27 2.55
C LEU A 194 18.00 -28.23 1.40
N ARG A 195 18.98 -29.02 0.94
CA ARG A 195 18.78 -30.09 -0.05
C ARG A 195 17.75 -31.11 0.43
N ALA A 196 17.85 -31.56 1.67
CA ALA A 196 16.88 -32.50 2.26
C ALA A 196 15.46 -31.91 2.28
N PHE A 197 15.32 -30.62 2.64
CA PHE A 197 14.06 -29.90 2.60
C PHE A 197 13.49 -29.84 1.17
N ILE A 198 14.32 -29.53 0.16
CA ILE A 198 13.87 -29.51 -1.24
C ILE A 198 13.45 -30.93 -1.66
N LYS A 199 14.25 -31.97 -1.40
CA LYS A 199 13.95 -33.37 -1.70
C LYS A 199 12.69 -33.88 -0.98
N GLN A 200 12.39 -33.36 0.22
CA GLN A 200 11.18 -33.72 0.94
C GLN A 200 9.92 -33.22 0.22
N HIS A 201 9.97 -32.04 -0.37
CA HIS A 201 8.82 -31.39 -0.95
C HIS A 201 8.69 -31.59 -2.47
N VAL A 202 9.78 -31.79 -3.20
CA VAL A 202 9.78 -32.03 -4.64
C VAL A 202 10.44 -33.38 -4.95
N LYS A 203 9.62 -34.34 -5.37
CA LYS A 203 10.03 -35.68 -5.77
C LYS A 203 10.05 -35.89 -7.30
N ARG A 204 9.25 -35.11 -8.00
CA ARG A 204 9.15 -35.12 -9.48
C ARG A 204 9.10 -33.68 -9.96
N GLY A 205 9.80 -33.40 -11.04
CA GLY A 205 9.74 -32.10 -11.68
C GLY A 205 8.46 -31.94 -12.51
N ASP A 206 8.23 -30.71 -12.94
CA ASP A 206 7.02 -30.27 -13.64
C ASP A 206 7.34 -29.48 -14.93
N ASN A 207 8.61 -29.44 -15.36
CA ASN A 207 9.07 -28.62 -16.48
C ASN A 207 8.70 -27.11 -16.32
N ALA A 208 8.69 -26.62 -15.09
CA ALA A 208 8.28 -25.25 -14.71
C ALA A 208 6.80 -24.92 -15.04
N GLU A 209 5.94 -25.92 -15.24
CA GLU A 209 4.51 -25.68 -15.53
C GLU A 209 3.80 -24.99 -14.37
N LEU A 210 4.08 -25.40 -13.13
CA LEU A 210 3.46 -24.77 -11.96
C LEU A 210 3.89 -23.31 -11.81
N LEU A 211 5.14 -22.97 -12.14
CA LEU A 211 5.60 -21.58 -12.15
C LEU A 211 4.82 -20.75 -13.18
N TYR A 212 4.64 -21.31 -14.38
CA TYR A 212 3.81 -20.67 -15.41
C TYR A 212 2.37 -20.47 -14.94
N ARG A 213 1.78 -21.46 -14.26
CA ARG A 213 0.42 -21.37 -13.70
C ARG A 213 0.34 -20.32 -12.59
N ILE A 214 1.34 -20.22 -11.72
CA ILE A 214 1.39 -19.19 -10.65
C ILE A 214 1.54 -17.79 -11.29
N GLU A 215 2.43 -17.63 -12.27
CA GLU A 215 2.66 -16.36 -12.95
C GLU A 215 1.40 -15.85 -13.67
N ASN A 216 0.69 -16.73 -14.36
CA ASN A 216 -0.50 -16.41 -15.14
C ASN A 216 -1.82 -16.63 -14.35
N GLY A 217 -1.70 -16.97 -13.07
CA GLY A 217 -2.86 -17.16 -12.21
C GLY A 217 -3.70 -15.90 -12.08
N ARG A 218 -5.04 -16.06 -12.22
CA ARG A 218 -5.97 -14.94 -11.98
C ARG A 218 -5.77 -14.40 -10.58
N VAL A 219 -5.78 -13.08 -10.47
CA VAL A 219 -5.74 -12.47 -9.14
C VAL A 219 -7.13 -12.48 -8.54
N ARG A 220 -7.22 -13.03 -7.34
CA ARG A 220 -8.46 -13.02 -6.56
C ARG A 220 -8.78 -11.61 -6.10
N PRO A 221 -10.08 -11.25 -6.01
CA PRO A 221 -10.47 -9.97 -5.44
C PRO A 221 -9.86 -9.80 -4.04
N SER A 222 -9.16 -8.70 -3.80
CA SER A 222 -8.70 -8.38 -2.46
C SER A 222 -9.88 -8.24 -1.50
N LYS A 223 -9.78 -8.81 -0.29
CA LYS A 223 -10.72 -8.47 0.78
C LYS A 223 -10.58 -6.98 1.07
N MET A 224 -11.69 -6.26 1.13
CA MET A 224 -11.63 -4.89 1.63
C MET A 224 -11.23 -4.91 3.10
N LEU A 225 -10.35 -4.00 3.50
CA LEU A 225 -9.96 -3.85 4.91
C LEU A 225 -11.19 -3.74 5.83
N ALA A 226 -12.20 -2.98 5.37
CA ALA A 226 -13.46 -2.84 6.09
C ALA A 226 -14.21 -4.17 6.34
N ASP A 227 -14.19 -5.11 5.38
CA ASP A 227 -14.84 -6.42 5.52
C ASP A 227 -14.14 -7.31 6.55
N SER A 228 -12.85 -7.09 6.75
CA SER A 228 -12.01 -7.92 7.62
C SER A 228 -11.92 -7.45 9.07
N VAL A 229 -12.26 -6.18 9.35
CA VAL A 229 -12.11 -5.58 10.69
C VAL A 229 -12.86 -6.38 11.77
N ALA A 230 -14.07 -6.86 11.48
CA ALA A 230 -14.85 -7.66 12.43
C ALA A 230 -14.17 -9.00 12.77
N GLY A 231 -13.61 -9.68 11.77
CA GLY A 231 -12.83 -10.91 11.96
C GLY A 231 -11.57 -10.67 12.78
N MET A 232 -10.87 -9.58 12.50
CA MET A 232 -9.65 -9.19 13.22
C MET A 232 -9.91 -8.93 14.71
N LEU A 233 -10.98 -8.22 15.05
CA LEU A 233 -11.39 -7.99 16.45
C LEU A 233 -11.73 -9.30 17.17
N LYS A 234 -12.24 -10.31 16.46
CA LYS A 234 -12.48 -11.66 17.00
C LYS A 234 -11.21 -12.53 17.08
N GLY A 235 -10.06 -12.02 16.66
CA GLY A 235 -8.79 -12.74 16.74
C GLY A 235 -8.33 -13.39 15.44
N ASN A 236 -9.10 -13.31 14.35
CA ASN A 236 -8.70 -13.84 13.05
C ASN A 236 -7.58 -12.98 12.46
N LYS A 237 -6.54 -13.62 11.93
CA LYS A 237 -5.48 -12.91 11.18
C LYS A 237 -5.94 -12.74 9.73
N GLU A 238 -6.60 -11.62 9.44
CA GLU A 238 -7.17 -11.35 8.10
C GLU A 238 -6.15 -10.76 7.12
N PHE A 239 -5.18 -9.99 7.65
CA PHE A 239 -4.11 -9.39 6.87
C PHE A 239 -2.75 -9.77 7.43
N VAL A 240 -1.89 -10.28 6.58
CA VAL A 240 -0.48 -10.49 6.88
C VAL A 240 0.25 -9.19 6.57
N LEU A 241 0.86 -8.59 7.58
CA LEU A 241 1.72 -7.42 7.40
C LEU A 241 3.04 -7.88 6.80
N ILE A 242 3.46 -7.26 5.71
CA ILE A 242 4.73 -7.63 5.05
C ILE A 242 5.77 -6.53 5.24
N ASP A 243 7.02 -6.93 5.29
CA ASP A 243 8.20 -6.06 5.29
C ASP A 243 8.05 -4.83 6.19
N ASP A 244 8.15 -3.63 5.59
CA ASP A 244 8.05 -2.35 6.29
C ASP A 244 6.74 -2.15 7.06
N GLN A 245 5.62 -2.75 6.63
CA GLN A 245 4.37 -2.71 7.41
C GLN A 245 4.53 -3.43 8.75
N LYS A 246 5.13 -4.62 8.76
CA LYS A 246 5.39 -5.37 10.01
C LYS A 246 6.38 -4.61 10.89
N LEU A 247 7.44 -4.06 10.30
CA LEU A 247 8.44 -3.29 11.02
C LEU A 247 7.83 -2.04 11.68
N VAL A 248 7.03 -1.27 10.93
CA VAL A 248 6.33 -0.09 11.44
C VAL A 248 5.36 -0.47 12.56
N TYR A 249 4.57 -1.53 12.35
CA TYR A 249 3.61 -2.04 13.32
C TYR A 249 4.29 -2.37 14.67
N GLU A 250 5.37 -3.15 14.66
CA GLU A 250 6.08 -3.53 15.89
C GLU A 250 6.75 -2.34 16.57
N ASN A 251 7.28 -1.39 15.79
CA ASN A 251 7.83 -0.16 16.35
C ASN A 251 6.75 0.69 17.03
N CYS A 252 5.56 0.81 16.43
CA CYS A 252 4.44 1.51 17.05
C CYS A 252 4.01 0.85 18.37
N LEU A 253 3.93 -0.49 18.42
CA LEU A 253 3.61 -1.22 19.65
C LEU A 253 4.68 -1.02 20.75
N ALA A 254 5.96 -1.06 20.38
CA ALA A 254 7.05 -0.81 21.31
C ALA A 254 7.01 0.61 21.89
N ARG A 255 6.71 1.63 21.07
CA ARG A 255 6.55 3.01 21.53
C ARG A 255 5.32 3.19 22.41
N ALA A 256 4.21 2.56 22.07
CA ALA A 256 3.01 2.56 22.90
C ALA A 256 3.30 1.96 24.30
N ALA A 257 4.06 0.87 24.37
CA ALA A 257 4.44 0.25 25.65
C ALA A 257 5.40 1.10 26.50
N GLN A 258 6.19 1.99 25.88
CA GLN A 258 7.11 2.90 26.56
C GLN A 258 6.45 4.20 27.03
N ALA A 259 5.26 4.50 26.53
CA ALA A 259 4.56 5.74 26.81
C ALA A 259 4.01 5.79 28.26
N SER A 260 4.11 6.95 28.90
CA SER A 260 3.55 7.23 30.22
C SER A 260 3.11 8.68 30.33
N ASP A 261 2.55 9.06 31.45
CA ASP A 261 2.16 10.46 31.70
C ASP A 261 3.34 11.45 31.67
N THR A 262 4.54 10.97 32.01
CA THR A 262 5.78 11.76 32.03
C THR A 262 6.67 11.53 30.81
N ARG A 263 6.37 10.51 29.99
CA ARG A 263 7.16 10.16 28.81
C ARG A 263 6.23 9.99 27.60
N LYS A 264 5.87 11.11 27.02
CA LYS A 264 4.97 11.15 25.87
C LYS A 264 5.68 10.67 24.62
N GLN A 265 4.97 9.87 23.79
CA GLN A 265 5.49 9.33 22.53
C GLN A 265 4.70 9.86 21.34
N VAL A 266 5.39 10.28 20.29
CA VAL A 266 4.78 10.62 18.99
C VAL A 266 5.45 9.81 17.90
N VAL A 267 4.69 8.99 17.20
CA VAL A 267 5.17 8.21 16.06
C VAL A 267 4.59 8.81 14.78
N ILE A 268 5.44 9.18 13.85
CA ILE A 268 5.06 9.72 12.54
C ILE A 268 5.40 8.67 11.50
N VAL A 269 4.38 8.10 10.87
CA VAL A 269 4.49 7.08 9.82
C VAL A 269 4.22 7.73 8.48
N LYS A 270 5.26 7.93 7.69
CA LYS A 270 5.16 8.47 6.33
C LYS A 270 4.87 7.34 5.34
N GLY A 271 4.02 7.61 4.36
CA GLY A 271 3.78 6.66 3.27
C GLY A 271 2.90 7.26 2.19
N GLY A 272 3.22 6.94 0.94
CA GLY A 272 2.45 7.36 -0.23
C GLY A 272 1.07 6.70 -0.33
N PRO A 273 0.31 6.99 -1.39
CA PRO A 273 -0.95 6.32 -1.67
C PRO A 273 -0.72 4.82 -1.86
N GLY A 274 -1.51 3.96 -1.20
CA GLY A 274 -1.44 2.50 -1.40
C GLY A 274 -0.31 1.78 -0.67
N THR A 275 0.43 2.43 0.24
CA THR A 275 1.46 1.76 1.05
C THR A 275 0.91 0.96 2.24
N GLY A 276 -0.41 0.93 2.41
CA GLY A 276 -1.06 0.17 3.48
C GLY A 276 -1.13 0.88 4.83
N LYS A 277 -1.02 2.23 4.86
CA LYS A 277 -1.18 3.03 6.08
C LYS A 277 -2.40 2.61 6.91
N SER A 278 -3.57 2.57 6.29
CA SER A 278 -4.82 2.20 6.98
C SER A 278 -4.84 0.74 7.43
N VAL A 279 -4.18 -0.17 6.70
CA VAL A 279 -4.03 -1.58 7.10
C VAL A 279 -3.24 -1.67 8.41
N VAL A 280 -2.10 -0.99 8.48
CA VAL A 280 -1.29 -0.93 9.71
C VAL A 280 -2.06 -0.25 10.85
N ALA A 281 -2.73 0.88 10.56
CA ALA A 281 -3.52 1.62 11.56
C ALA A 281 -4.64 0.77 12.19
N VAL A 282 -5.37 0.00 11.39
CA VAL A 282 -6.44 -0.88 11.88
C VAL A 282 -5.87 -2.07 12.66
N ASN A 283 -4.78 -2.68 12.19
CA ASN A 283 -4.10 -3.75 12.94
C ASN A 283 -3.61 -3.26 14.31
N LEU A 284 -3.06 -2.04 14.38
CA LEU A 284 -2.66 -1.40 15.64
C LEU A 284 -3.86 -1.20 16.56
N LEU A 285 -4.97 -0.63 16.07
CA LEU A 285 -6.18 -0.45 16.85
C LEU A 285 -6.63 -1.76 17.49
N VAL A 286 -6.70 -2.84 16.69
CA VAL A 286 -7.14 -4.15 17.14
C VAL A 286 -6.21 -4.72 18.22
N GLU A 287 -4.91 -4.67 18.00
CA GLU A 287 -3.93 -5.24 18.94
C GLU A 287 -3.88 -4.45 20.25
N LEU A 288 -3.85 -3.12 20.18
CA LEU A 288 -3.84 -2.26 21.36
C LEU A 288 -5.11 -2.45 22.21
N THR A 289 -6.28 -2.60 21.54
CA THR A 289 -7.54 -2.90 22.21
C THR A 289 -7.49 -4.28 22.91
N LYS A 290 -6.92 -5.31 22.25
CA LYS A 290 -6.73 -6.64 22.85
C LYS A 290 -5.81 -6.62 24.07
N ARG A 291 -4.83 -5.74 24.09
CA ARG A 291 -3.92 -5.52 25.25
C ARG A 291 -4.60 -4.74 26.39
N GLY A 292 -5.87 -4.35 26.24
CA GLY A 292 -6.63 -3.62 27.24
C GLY A 292 -6.29 -2.13 27.33
N LEU A 293 -5.60 -1.57 26.33
CA LEU A 293 -5.26 -0.15 26.30
C LEU A 293 -6.46 0.68 25.81
N THR A 294 -6.66 1.85 26.45
CA THR A 294 -7.65 2.83 26.01
C THR A 294 -7.17 3.48 24.72
N THR A 295 -7.65 2.94 23.59
CA THR A 295 -7.19 3.36 22.27
C THR A 295 -8.35 3.78 21.37
N LYS A 296 -8.05 4.64 20.40
CA LYS A 296 -9.04 5.13 19.42
C LYS A 296 -8.41 5.33 18.04
N TYR A 297 -9.13 4.90 17.00
CA TYR A 297 -8.81 5.26 15.62
C TYR A 297 -9.45 6.61 15.31
N VAL A 298 -8.64 7.54 14.89
CA VAL A 298 -9.06 8.91 14.58
C VAL A 298 -8.82 9.21 13.11
N SER A 299 -9.84 9.66 12.40
CA SER A 299 -9.69 10.17 11.04
C SER A 299 -10.65 11.33 10.83
N LYS A 300 -10.17 12.40 10.20
CA LYS A 300 -11.04 13.52 9.81
C LYS A 300 -12.09 13.08 8.79
N ASN A 301 -11.74 12.18 7.87
CA ASN A 301 -12.65 11.69 6.84
C ASN A 301 -13.77 10.84 7.45
N ALA A 302 -15.03 11.23 7.17
CA ALA A 302 -16.18 10.50 7.69
C ALA A 302 -16.41 9.16 6.96
N ALA A 303 -16.11 9.09 5.66
CA ALA A 303 -16.41 7.93 4.84
C ALA A 303 -15.73 6.63 5.30
N PRO A 304 -14.41 6.55 5.54
CA PRO A 304 -13.80 5.33 6.06
C PRO A 304 -14.38 4.91 7.41
N ARG A 305 -14.59 5.87 8.32
CA ARG A 305 -15.18 5.58 9.65
C ARG A 305 -16.58 5.02 9.54
N ALA A 306 -17.43 5.58 8.67
CA ALA A 306 -18.80 5.11 8.47
C ALA A 306 -18.80 3.69 7.87
N VAL A 307 -17.92 3.40 6.92
CA VAL A 307 -17.78 2.07 6.33
C VAL A 307 -17.33 1.05 7.38
N TYR A 308 -16.32 1.36 8.21
CA TYR A 308 -15.90 0.49 9.31
C TYR A 308 -17.03 0.26 10.32
N ALA A 309 -17.73 1.33 10.72
CA ALA A 309 -18.84 1.25 11.66
C ALA A 309 -19.98 0.36 11.13
N GLN A 310 -20.34 0.48 9.85
CA GLN A 310 -21.37 -0.35 9.23
C GLN A 310 -20.96 -1.82 9.17
N LYS A 311 -19.71 -2.13 8.81
CA LYS A 311 -19.20 -3.50 8.75
C LYS A 311 -19.10 -4.15 10.14
N LEU A 312 -18.94 -3.36 11.19
CA LEU A 312 -18.94 -3.82 12.58
C LEU A 312 -20.36 -3.91 13.18
N ALA A 313 -21.34 -3.25 12.56
CA ALA A 313 -22.74 -3.37 12.99
C ALA A 313 -23.20 -4.82 12.93
N GLY A 314 -23.79 -5.32 14.02
CA GLY A 314 -24.15 -6.74 14.19
C GLY A 314 -23.06 -7.61 14.84
N HIS A 315 -21.82 -7.13 14.94
CA HIS A 315 -20.72 -7.80 15.65
C HIS A 315 -20.36 -7.12 16.97
N LEU A 316 -20.48 -5.79 17.03
CA LEU A 316 -20.25 -4.95 18.21
C LEU A 316 -21.49 -4.08 18.48
N ARG A 317 -21.66 -3.65 19.73
CA ARG A 317 -22.71 -2.70 20.11
C ARG A 317 -22.33 -1.30 19.63
N LYS A 318 -23.34 -0.45 19.36
CA LYS A 318 -23.12 0.92 18.84
C LYS A 318 -22.16 1.74 19.71
N TYR A 319 -22.22 1.61 21.03
CA TYR A 319 -21.32 2.35 21.93
C TYR A 319 -19.87 1.85 21.88
N GLU A 320 -19.66 0.54 21.64
CA GLU A 320 -18.32 -0.04 21.46
C GLU A 320 -17.68 0.48 20.17
N ILE A 321 -18.46 0.51 19.08
CA ILE A 321 -18.01 1.09 17.81
C ILE A 321 -17.67 2.58 17.97
N ALA A 322 -18.54 3.35 18.62
CA ALA A 322 -18.29 4.78 18.91
C ALA A 322 -17.09 4.97 19.85
N GLY A 323 -16.81 3.99 20.71
CA GLY A 323 -15.60 3.94 21.53
C GLY A 323 -14.33 3.82 20.70
N LEU A 324 -14.35 3.03 19.62
CA LEU A 324 -13.17 2.72 18.79
C LEU A 324 -12.87 3.77 17.71
N PHE A 325 -13.88 4.44 17.17
CA PHE A 325 -13.73 5.35 16.01
C PHE A 325 -14.21 6.77 16.31
N SER A 326 -13.41 7.76 15.94
CA SER A 326 -13.73 9.16 16.17
C SER A 326 -13.27 10.06 15.01
N GLY A 327 -13.96 11.21 14.86
CA GLY A 327 -13.45 12.34 14.08
C GLY A 327 -12.41 13.14 14.86
N SER A 328 -11.53 13.86 14.15
CA SER A 328 -10.48 14.68 14.79
C SER A 328 -11.00 15.90 15.57
N GLY A 329 -12.25 16.32 15.33
CA GLY A 329 -12.78 17.58 15.86
C GLY A 329 -13.30 17.54 17.31
N GLY A 330 -13.29 16.40 17.99
CA GLY A 330 -13.82 16.24 19.34
C GLY A 330 -12.78 16.34 20.47
N PHE A 331 -11.52 16.57 20.15
CA PHE A 331 -10.43 16.47 21.13
C PHE A 331 -10.09 17.81 21.83
N HIS A 332 -10.67 18.92 21.40
CA HIS A 332 -10.44 20.24 22.00
C HIS A 332 -10.87 20.32 23.48
N THR A 333 -11.87 19.54 23.89
CA THR A 333 -12.34 19.46 25.29
C THR A 333 -11.82 18.26 26.04
N THR A 334 -10.98 17.42 25.41
CA THR A 334 -10.48 16.19 26.03
C THR A 334 -9.39 16.51 27.05
N GLU A 335 -9.48 15.90 28.23
CA GLU A 335 -8.45 15.99 29.26
C GLU A 335 -7.11 15.40 28.79
N PRO A 336 -5.97 15.92 29.28
CA PRO A 336 -4.66 15.39 28.94
C PRO A 336 -4.53 13.90 29.30
N ASN A 337 -3.86 13.12 28.43
CA ASN A 337 -3.48 11.71 28.65
C ASN A 337 -4.65 10.76 28.96
N ILE A 338 -5.90 11.12 28.59
CA ILE A 338 -7.07 10.25 28.80
C ILE A 338 -6.97 8.95 27.99
N PHE A 339 -6.27 8.97 26.87
CA PHE A 339 -6.02 7.81 26.02
C PHE A 339 -4.60 7.30 26.24
N ASP A 340 -4.45 5.98 26.25
CA ASP A 340 -3.12 5.36 26.19
C ASP A 340 -2.53 5.57 24.80
N VAL A 341 -3.33 5.31 23.74
CA VAL A 341 -2.89 5.46 22.36
C VAL A 341 -3.98 6.05 21.48
N LEU A 342 -3.63 7.05 20.67
CA LEU A 342 -4.42 7.49 19.54
C LEU A 342 -3.76 7.08 18.23
N VAL A 343 -4.52 6.40 17.36
CA VAL A 343 -4.10 6.01 16.01
C VAL A 343 -4.78 6.94 15.02
N VAL A 344 -4.02 7.88 14.47
CA VAL A 344 -4.54 8.97 13.62
C VAL A 344 -4.23 8.67 12.17
N ASP A 345 -5.24 8.26 11.41
CA ASP A 345 -5.10 8.00 9.98
C ASP A 345 -5.45 9.22 9.14
N GLU A 346 -4.81 9.36 7.97
CA GLU A 346 -4.91 10.51 7.09
C GLU A 346 -4.58 11.84 7.83
N ALA A 347 -3.51 11.83 8.64
CA ALA A 347 -3.17 12.97 9.51
C ALA A 347 -2.95 14.29 8.75
N HIS A 348 -2.48 14.22 7.49
CA HIS A 348 -2.34 15.39 6.61
C HIS A 348 -3.65 16.18 6.40
N ARG A 349 -4.81 15.59 6.76
CA ARG A 349 -6.12 16.22 6.66
C ARG A 349 -6.53 17.00 7.92
N LEU A 350 -5.76 16.96 9.00
CA LEU A 350 -6.05 17.71 10.23
C LEU A 350 -6.11 19.21 9.97
N ASN A 351 -6.96 19.91 10.70
CA ASN A 351 -7.19 21.36 10.57
C ASN A 351 -6.65 22.11 11.79
N GLU A 352 -6.46 23.41 11.62
CA GLU A 352 -6.16 24.30 12.74
C GLU A 352 -7.30 24.26 13.76
N LYS A 353 -8.53 24.54 13.35
CA LYS A 353 -9.68 24.57 14.24
C LYS A 353 -10.75 23.54 13.88
N SER A 354 -11.50 23.15 14.90
CA SER A 354 -12.65 22.25 14.81
C SER A 354 -13.97 23.01 14.71
N GLY A 355 -15.07 22.27 14.56
CA GLY A 355 -16.42 22.82 14.45
C GLY A 355 -16.84 23.19 13.03
N LEU A 356 -18.16 23.32 12.81
CA LEU A 356 -18.76 23.63 11.50
C LEU A 356 -18.26 24.94 10.91
N TYR A 357 -17.96 25.89 11.78
CA TYR A 357 -17.50 27.25 11.43
C TYR A 357 -16.00 27.45 11.67
N GLY A 358 -15.26 26.41 12.08
CA GLY A 358 -13.84 26.50 12.40
C GLY A 358 -13.59 27.41 13.63
N ASN A 359 -14.42 27.30 14.65
CA ASN A 359 -14.43 28.17 15.83
C ASN A 359 -14.22 27.42 17.15
N LEU A 360 -13.97 26.13 17.11
CA LEU A 360 -13.73 25.28 18.28
C LEU A 360 -12.28 24.81 18.32
N GLY A 361 -11.70 24.82 19.52
CA GLY A 361 -10.32 24.40 19.72
C GLY A 361 -9.29 25.39 19.15
N ASP A 362 -8.04 24.99 19.24
CA ASP A 362 -6.90 25.81 18.81
C ASP A 362 -6.12 25.15 17.65
N ASN A 363 -5.78 23.87 17.79
CA ASN A 363 -5.06 23.13 16.77
C ASN A 363 -5.28 21.61 16.96
N GLN A 364 -5.84 20.94 15.94
CA GLN A 364 -6.18 19.52 16.04
C GLN A 364 -4.96 18.63 16.28
N VAL A 365 -3.79 18.97 15.77
CA VAL A 365 -2.55 18.21 16.03
C VAL A 365 -2.19 18.32 17.50
N MET A 366 -2.17 19.53 18.03
CA MET A 366 -1.89 19.81 19.44
C MET A 366 -2.89 19.10 20.36
N GLU A 367 -4.18 19.19 20.06
CA GLU A 367 -5.25 18.58 20.84
C GLU A 367 -5.12 17.06 20.92
N LEU A 368 -4.78 16.41 19.79
CA LEU A 368 -4.57 14.95 19.72
C LEU A 368 -3.34 14.52 20.54
N ILE A 369 -2.20 15.22 20.38
CA ILE A 369 -0.99 14.91 21.14
C ILE A 369 -1.23 15.13 22.65
N ARG A 370 -1.92 16.20 23.04
CA ARG A 370 -2.29 16.47 24.43
C ARG A 370 -3.11 15.34 25.03
N SER A 371 -4.07 14.81 24.27
CA SER A 371 -5.08 13.86 24.76
C SER A 371 -4.57 12.44 24.99
N ALA A 372 -3.36 12.07 24.53
CA ALA A 372 -2.85 10.71 24.61
C ALA A 372 -1.40 10.65 25.14
N ARG A 373 -1.04 9.52 25.76
CA ARG A 373 0.34 9.17 26.12
C ARG A 373 1.19 8.85 24.89
N CYS A 374 0.58 8.15 23.92
CA CYS A 374 1.19 7.85 22.62
C CYS A 374 0.26 8.28 21.49
N THR A 375 0.77 9.02 20.50
CA THR A 375 0.01 9.37 19.30
C THR A 375 0.74 8.86 18.06
N VAL A 376 0.10 8.00 17.28
CA VAL A 376 0.63 7.46 16.02
C VAL A 376 -0.08 8.16 14.86
N PHE A 377 0.67 8.94 14.10
CA PHE A 377 0.17 9.66 12.93
C PHE A 377 0.56 8.95 11.63
N PHE A 378 -0.40 8.58 10.82
CA PHE A 378 -0.18 8.13 9.44
C PHE A 378 -0.38 9.33 8.50
N VAL A 379 0.67 9.71 7.79
CA VAL A 379 0.72 10.94 7.00
C VAL A 379 1.23 10.70 5.59
N ASP A 380 0.71 11.51 4.67
CA ASP A 380 1.20 11.64 3.30
C ASP A 380 1.25 13.14 2.95
N ASP A 381 2.43 13.72 2.99
CA ASP A 381 2.62 15.15 2.76
C ASP A 381 2.20 15.56 1.32
N ASP A 382 2.16 14.61 0.37
CA ASP A 382 1.74 14.83 -1.02
C ASP A 382 0.22 14.67 -1.23
N GLN A 383 -0.55 14.31 -0.20
CA GLN A 383 -2.03 14.20 -0.26
C GLN A 383 -2.77 15.39 0.41
N ILE A 384 -2.12 16.51 0.59
CA ILE A 384 -2.77 17.75 1.01
C ILE A 384 -3.65 18.27 -0.13
N VAL A 385 -4.96 18.34 0.09
CA VAL A 385 -5.95 18.71 -0.94
C VAL A 385 -6.85 19.88 -0.53
N THR A 386 -6.60 20.51 0.62
CA THR A 386 -7.27 21.77 1.03
C THR A 386 -6.29 22.75 1.67
N LEU A 387 -6.60 24.05 1.57
CA LEU A 387 -5.80 25.10 2.23
C LEU A 387 -5.84 25.02 3.75
N SER A 388 -6.87 24.40 4.30
CA SER A 388 -7.04 24.24 5.76
C SER A 388 -6.34 23.01 6.33
N ASP A 389 -5.77 22.13 5.48
CA ASP A 389 -5.03 20.96 5.91
C ASP A 389 -3.67 21.40 6.47
N ILE A 390 -3.40 21.10 7.75
CA ILE A 390 -2.18 21.51 8.47
C ILE A 390 -1.33 20.33 8.94
N GLY A 391 -1.85 19.11 8.90
CA GLY A 391 -1.23 17.93 9.51
C GLY A 391 -0.03 17.36 8.74
N HIS A 392 0.82 18.21 8.14
CA HIS A 392 2.07 17.76 7.51
C HIS A 392 3.16 17.44 8.53
N THR A 393 4.16 16.70 8.11
CA THR A 393 5.21 16.14 8.98
C THR A 393 5.88 17.19 9.88
N GLU A 394 6.12 18.40 9.38
CA GLU A 394 6.77 19.47 10.16
C GLU A 394 5.88 19.99 11.28
N GLU A 395 4.58 20.15 11.02
CA GLU A 395 3.60 20.58 12.03
C GLU A 395 3.45 19.53 13.14
N LEU A 396 3.43 18.24 12.76
CA LEU A 396 3.43 17.13 13.72
C LEU A 396 4.66 17.18 14.64
N ARG A 397 5.84 17.42 14.07
CA ARG A 397 7.10 17.56 14.83
C ARG A 397 7.12 18.78 15.73
N ARG A 398 6.61 19.90 15.25
CA ARG A 398 6.53 21.15 16.03
C ARG A 398 5.73 20.96 17.30
N TRP A 399 4.55 20.34 17.19
CA TRP A 399 3.69 20.11 18.37
C TRP A 399 4.23 18.97 19.25
N ALA A 400 4.88 17.96 18.69
CA ALA A 400 5.56 16.95 19.50
C ALA A 400 6.66 17.58 20.36
N ALA A 401 7.47 18.47 19.79
CA ALA A 401 8.49 19.22 20.52
C ALA A 401 7.90 20.13 21.60
N TYR A 402 6.75 20.78 21.33
CA TYR A 402 6.06 21.60 22.33
C TYR A 402 5.66 20.81 23.58
N PHE A 403 5.30 19.52 23.44
CA PHE A 403 4.96 18.63 24.55
C PHE A 403 6.14 17.82 25.07
N ASP A 404 7.36 18.12 24.68
CA ASP A 404 8.57 17.36 25.02
C ASP A 404 8.43 15.84 24.75
N ALA A 405 7.73 15.50 23.66
CA ALA A 405 7.46 14.13 23.28
C ALA A 405 8.64 13.54 22.51
N GLU A 406 8.95 12.27 22.79
CA GLU A 406 9.92 11.52 21.99
C GLU A 406 9.33 11.22 20.61
N VAL A 407 10.02 11.63 19.55
CA VAL A 407 9.55 11.48 18.17
C VAL A 407 10.24 10.31 17.48
N SER A 408 9.44 9.40 16.92
CA SER A 408 9.92 8.36 16.00
C SER A 408 9.39 8.63 14.60
N LEU A 409 10.28 8.68 13.60
CA LEU A 409 9.91 8.80 12.19
C LEU A 409 10.10 7.45 11.51
N LEU A 410 9.02 6.91 10.95
CA LEU A 410 8.98 5.63 10.25
C LEU A 410 8.45 5.84 8.83
N GLU A 411 8.76 4.92 7.92
CA GLU A 411 8.35 5.02 6.52
C GLU A 411 7.75 3.71 6.03
N LEU A 412 6.66 3.81 5.25
CA LEU A 412 6.05 2.72 4.49
C LEU A 412 6.36 2.96 3.01
N SER A 413 7.26 2.16 2.46
CA SER A 413 7.72 2.25 1.07
C SER A 413 7.05 1.25 0.14
N SER A 414 6.49 0.17 0.67
CA SER A 414 5.85 -0.89 -0.14
C SER A 414 4.56 -0.41 -0.78
N GLN A 415 4.43 -0.54 -2.10
CA GLN A 415 3.24 -0.14 -2.85
C GLN A 415 2.31 -1.34 -3.09
N PHE A 416 1.02 -1.21 -2.71
CA PHE A 416 -0.02 -2.24 -2.87
C PHE A 416 -1.21 -1.75 -3.72
N ARG A 417 -1.24 -0.48 -4.10
CA ARG A 417 -2.22 0.05 -5.05
C ARG A 417 -1.69 0.05 -6.46
N CYS A 418 -2.58 0.32 -7.40
CA CYS A 418 -2.22 0.40 -8.81
C CYS A 418 -1.45 -0.86 -9.27
N ALA A 419 -1.92 -2.03 -8.85
CA ALA A 419 -1.31 -3.34 -9.08
C ALA A 419 0.17 -3.43 -8.62
N GLY A 420 0.55 -2.68 -7.58
CA GLY A 420 1.94 -2.60 -7.10
C GLY A 420 2.86 -1.79 -8.02
N SER A 421 2.31 -1.04 -8.98
CA SER A 421 3.09 -0.29 -9.97
C SER A 421 3.65 1.01 -9.40
N ASP A 422 4.85 0.98 -8.85
CA ASP A 422 5.61 2.21 -8.53
C ASP A 422 5.82 3.07 -9.78
N GLY A 423 5.92 2.43 -10.95
CA GLY A 423 6.03 3.10 -12.24
C GLY A 423 4.83 4.00 -12.56
N TYR A 424 3.60 3.51 -12.28
CA TYR A 424 2.39 4.32 -12.51
C TYR A 424 2.34 5.56 -11.60
N ILE A 425 2.62 5.41 -10.32
CA ILE A 425 2.61 6.54 -9.37
C ILE A 425 3.72 7.56 -9.73
N ALA A 426 4.91 7.07 -10.07
CA ALA A 426 6.01 7.94 -10.49
C ALA A 426 5.72 8.64 -11.84
N TRP A 427 5.12 7.92 -12.80
CA TRP A 427 4.64 8.52 -14.05
C TRP A 427 3.55 9.57 -13.78
N LEU A 428 2.60 9.28 -12.88
CA LEU A 428 1.54 10.21 -12.51
C LEU A 428 2.09 11.49 -11.86
N ASP A 429 3.11 11.37 -10.99
CA ASP A 429 3.80 12.52 -10.41
C ASP A 429 4.47 13.40 -11.49
N ASN A 430 5.08 12.76 -12.48
CA ASN A 430 5.70 13.45 -13.62
C ASN A 430 4.64 14.09 -14.53
N PHE A 431 3.60 13.34 -14.91
CA PHE A 431 2.49 13.83 -15.75
C PHE A 431 1.80 15.05 -15.12
N LEU A 432 1.51 14.99 -13.84
CA LEU A 432 0.88 16.09 -13.11
C LEU A 432 1.86 17.21 -12.73
N GLY A 433 3.15 17.09 -13.03
CA GLY A 433 4.17 18.09 -12.70
C GLY A 433 4.34 18.29 -11.19
N ILE A 434 4.06 17.28 -10.37
CA ILE A 434 4.24 17.30 -8.92
C ILE A 434 5.72 17.09 -8.59
N ARG A 435 6.35 16.15 -9.27
CA ARG A 435 7.74 15.76 -9.09
C ARG A 435 8.31 15.26 -10.42
N GLN A 436 9.50 15.70 -10.78
CA GLN A 436 10.20 15.12 -11.92
C GLN A 436 10.67 13.72 -11.55
N THR A 437 10.30 12.73 -12.36
CA THR A 437 10.72 11.35 -12.21
C THR A 437 11.34 10.86 -13.51
N ALA A 438 12.19 9.85 -13.43
CA ALA A 438 12.74 9.21 -14.62
C ALA A 438 11.70 8.35 -15.37
N ASN A 439 10.52 8.16 -14.81
CA ASN A 439 9.47 7.33 -15.38
C ASN A 439 8.62 8.17 -16.34
N THR A 440 8.94 8.12 -17.62
CA THR A 440 8.13 8.70 -18.71
C THR A 440 7.04 7.75 -19.19
N ASP A 441 7.09 6.47 -18.80
CA ASP A 441 6.08 5.44 -19.09
C ASP A 441 6.02 4.43 -17.93
N PHE A 442 5.01 3.56 -17.92
CA PHE A 442 4.81 2.52 -16.93
C PHE A 442 4.27 1.23 -17.59
N ASP A 443 4.36 0.10 -16.90
CA ASP A 443 3.88 -1.19 -17.37
C ASP A 443 2.35 -1.24 -17.38
N ARG A 444 1.76 -1.10 -18.57
CA ARG A 444 0.31 -1.16 -18.80
C ARG A 444 -0.26 -2.59 -18.68
N GLY A 445 0.58 -3.60 -18.66
CA GLY A 445 0.15 -4.99 -18.42
C GLY A 445 -0.15 -5.25 -16.94
N ALA A 446 0.53 -4.53 -16.03
CA ALA A 446 0.31 -4.65 -14.60
C ALA A 446 -0.87 -3.80 -14.09
N PHE A 447 -1.11 -2.63 -14.70
CA PHE A 447 -2.17 -1.70 -14.32
C PHE A 447 -2.91 -1.18 -15.55
N GLU A 448 -4.23 -1.42 -15.61
CA GLU A 448 -5.04 -0.96 -16.74
C GLU A 448 -5.17 0.57 -16.72
N PHE A 449 -4.67 1.23 -17.76
CA PHE A 449 -4.82 2.67 -17.92
C PHE A 449 -5.29 3.01 -19.33
N GLY A 450 -6.26 3.93 -19.44
CA GLY A 450 -6.76 4.38 -20.71
C GLY A 450 -7.34 5.79 -20.68
N ILE A 451 -7.15 6.53 -21.77
CA ILE A 451 -7.85 7.80 -22.02
C ILE A 451 -9.03 7.52 -22.92
N VAL A 452 -10.22 8.00 -22.54
CA VAL A 452 -11.48 7.76 -23.24
C VAL A 452 -11.97 9.08 -23.87
N ASP A 453 -12.57 8.98 -25.05
CA ASP A 453 -12.93 10.15 -25.84
C ASP A 453 -14.18 10.86 -25.34
N SER A 454 -15.05 10.15 -24.64
CA SER A 454 -16.33 10.65 -24.16
C SER A 454 -16.54 10.30 -22.67
N PRO A 455 -17.07 11.22 -21.84
CA PRO A 455 -17.42 10.90 -20.46
C PRO A 455 -18.58 9.91 -20.37
N ARG A 456 -19.40 9.78 -21.40
CA ARG A 456 -20.46 8.76 -21.51
C ARG A 456 -19.85 7.37 -21.65
N ASP A 457 -18.87 7.21 -22.54
CA ASP A 457 -18.18 5.93 -22.75
C ASP A 457 -17.37 5.54 -21.51
N LEU A 458 -16.73 6.52 -20.86
CA LEU A 458 -16.06 6.30 -19.58
C LEU A 458 -17.03 5.76 -18.52
N HIS A 459 -18.20 6.39 -18.38
CA HIS A 459 -19.20 5.97 -17.41
C HIS A 459 -19.75 4.57 -17.72
N GLN A 460 -20.00 4.27 -19.00
CA GLN A 460 -20.43 2.94 -19.45
C GLN A 460 -19.36 1.88 -19.11
N LEU A 461 -18.11 2.16 -19.39
CA LEU A 461 -16.99 1.27 -19.04
C LEU A 461 -16.92 0.98 -17.54
N ILE A 462 -17.08 2.01 -16.71
CA ILE A 462 -17.08 1.84 -15.26
C ILE A 462 -18.30 1.04 -14.77
N ARG A 463 -19.49 1.22 -15.36
CA ARG A 463 -20.65 0.37 -15.08
C ARG A 463 -20.38 -1.10 -15.37
N GLU A 464 -19.75 -1.39 -16.50
CA GLU A 464 -19.38 -2.76 -16.89
C GLU A 464 -18.39 -3.39 -15.88
N LYS A 465 -17.33 -2.66 -15.53
CA LYS A 465 -16.38 -3.09 -14.49
C LYS A 465 -17.06 -3.27 -13.12
N ASN A 466 -18.06 -2.45 -12.80
CA ASN A 466 -18.79 -2.51 -11.52
C ASN A 466 -19.69 -3.74 -11.36
N ARG A 467 -20.18 -4.32 -12.46
CA ARG A 467 -21.10 -5.50 -12.44
C ARG A 467 -20.50 -6.71 -11.71
N HIS A 468 -19.17 -6.81 -11.67
CA HIS A 468 -18.50 -7.97 -11.08
C HIS A 468 -18.54 -8.01 -9.55
N ASN A 469 -18.44 -6.86 -8.87
CA ASN A 469 -18.26 -6.85 -7.42
C ASN A 469 -18.64 -5.53 -6.72
N ASN A 470 -19.30 -4.62 -7.40
CA ASN A 470 -19.69 -3.30 -6.89
C ASN A 470 -18.50 -2.44 -6.36
N LYS A 471 -17.30 -2.57 -6.96
CA LYS A 471 -16.08 -1.88 -6.51
C LYS A 471 -15.50 -0.92 -7.56
N SER A 472 -16.31 -0.38 -8.46
CA SER A 472 -15.87 0.57 -9.48
C SER A 472 -16.72 1.83 -9.46
N ARG A 473 -16.10 3.02 -9.52
CA ARG A 473 -16.80 4.30 -9.36
C ARG A 473 -16.27 5.37 -10.29
N MET A 474 -17.17 6.30 -10.64
CA MET A 474 -16.82 7.55 -11.30
C MET A 474 -16.43 8.60 -10.26
N VAL A 475 -15.36 9.37 -10.54
CA VAL A 475 -14.93 10.52 -9.73
C VAL A 475 -14.54 11.69 -10.63
N ALA A 476 -14.61 12.91 -10.12
CA ALA A 476 -14.23 14.10 -10.88
C ALA A 476 -13.57 15.18 -10.03
N GLY A 477 -12.80 16.06 -10.68
CA GLY A 477 -12.39 17.34 -10.10
C GLY A 477 -13.62 18.20 -9.77
N TYR A 478 -13.58 18.94 -8.67
CA TYR A 478 -14.76 19.69 -8.20
C TYR A 478 -14.94 20.99 -8.99
N CYS A 479 -15.26 20.86 -10.27
CA CYS A 479 -15.43 21.98 -11.21
C CYS A 479 -16.89 22.39 -11.42
N TRP A 480 -17.85 21.59 -11.02
CA TRP A 480 -19.28 21.81 -11.20
C TRP A 480 -19.99 22.03 -9.86
N ASP A 481 -20.95 22.97 -9.84
CA ASP A 481 -21.73 23.26 -8.65
C ASP A 481 -22.66 22.10 -8.28
N TRP A 482 -22.84 21.85 -7.00
CA TRP A 482 -23.67 20.77 -6.47
C TRP A 482 -25.14 21.24 -6.36
N LYS A 483 -25.87 21.24 -7.48
CA LYS A 483 -27.27 21.67 -7.58
C LYS A 483 -28.20 20.64 -6.94
N SER A 484 -27.89 19.34 -7.12
CA SER A 484 -28.70 18.21 -6.62
C SER A 484 -28.83 18.18 -5.08
N LYS A 485 -27.98 18.89 -4.34
CA LYS A 485 -28.17 19.10 -2.90
C LYS A 485 -29.46 19.80 -2.52
N LYS A 486 -29.95 20.69 -3.40
CA LYS A 486 -31.16 21.49 -3.18
C LYS A 486 -32.34 20.94 -3.97
N ASP A 487 -32.08 20.45 -5.17
CA ASP A 487 -33.07 19.85 -6.07
C ASP A 487 -32.57 18.47 -6.52
N PRO A 488 -33.08 17.37 -5.94
CA PRO A 488 -32.65 16.00 -6.26
C PRO A 488 -32.79 15.62 -7.74
N ASN A 489 -33.57 16.37 -8.53
CA ASN A 489 -33.74 16.12 -9.96
C ASN A 489 -32.76 16.94 -10.84
N ALA A 490 -32.01 17.86 -10.24
CA ALA A 490 -31.05 18.67 -10.98
C ALA A 490 -29.78 17.86 -11.35
N TRP A 491 -29.27 18.14 -12.53
CA TRP A 491 -27.97 17.63 -12.96
C TRP A 491 -26.86 18.59 -12.47
N ASP A 492 -25.79 18.00 -11.94
CA ASP A 492 -24.64 18.74 -11.40
C ASP A 492 -23.54 18.89 -12.45
N ILE A 493 -23.10 17.75 -13.01
CA ILE A 493 -22.05 17.66 -14.00
C ILE A 493 -22.72 17.61 -15.37
N GLU A 494 -22.49 18.64 -16.16
CA GLU A 494 -23.02 18.75 -17.51
C GLU A 494 -21.86 19.00 -18.48
N ILE A 495 -21.72 18.13 -19.51
CA ILE A 495 -20.73 18.22 -20.58
C ILE A 495 -21.51 18.13 -21.92
N PRO A 496 -22.04 19.29 -22.37
CA PRO A 496 -23.01 19.32 -23.48
C PRO A 496 -22.47 18.78 -24.80
N GLU A 497 -21.18 18.96 -25.08
CA GLU A 497 -20.52 18.48 -26.31
C GLU A 497 -20.55 16.96 -26.46
N HIS A 498 -20.77 16.23 -25.36
CA HIS A 498 -20.93 14.77 -25.35
C HIS A 498 -22.33 14.32 -24.92
N ASP A 499 -23.30 15.25 -24.80
CA ASP A 499 -24.62 14.97 -24.24
C ASP A 499 -24.55 14.13 -22.95
N TYR A 500 -23.61 14.50 -22.05
CA TYR A 500 -23.38 13.81 -20.79
C TYR A 500 -23.89 14.63 -19.63
N ARG A 501 -24.64 13.96 -18.75
CA ARG A 501 -25.15 14.54 -17.49
C ARG A 501 -24.98 13.53 -16.38
N ALA A 502 -24.58 14.00 -15.19
CA ALA A 502 -24.47 13.19 -13.99
C ALA A 502 -24.74 14.02 -12.73
N GLN A 503 -25.07 13.34 -11.66
CA GLN A 503 -25.17 13.95 -10.33
C GLN A 503 -23.91 13.65 -9.52
N TRP A 504 -23.53 14.57 -8.62
CA TRP A 504 -22.61 14.25 -7.55
C TRP A 504 -23.20 13.18 -6.64
N ASN A 505 -22.37 12.55 -5.83
CA ASN A 505 -22.81 11.59 -4.83
C ASN A 505 -23.96 12.15 -3.99
N LEU A 506 -25.09 11.44 -3.95
CA LEU A 506 -26.30 11.90 -3.30
C LEU A 506 -26.12 12.03 -1.78
N GLY A 507 -26.77 13.04 -1.21
CA GLY A 507 -26.75 13.25 0.25
C GLY A 507 -27.37 12.08 1.03
N SER A 508 -28.29 11.32 0.40
CA SER A 508 -28.90 10.11 0.96
C SER A 508 -27.88 9.00 1.22
N ASP A 509 -26.87 8.84 0.33
CA ASP A 509 -25.85 7.82 0.46
C ASP A 509 -24.74 8.25 1.45
N GLY A 510 -24.60 9.54 1.66
CA GLY A 510 -23.72 10.13 2.66
C GLY A 510 -22.29 9.60 2.59
N SER A 511 -21.76 9.14 3.72
CA SER A 511 -20.44 8.56 3.85
C SER A 511 -20.33 7.13 3.32
N LEU A 512 -21.44 6.49 2.94
CA LEU A 512 -21.51 5.12 2.46
C LEU A 512 -21.54 5.01 0.93
N TRP A 513 -21.48 6.13 0.22
CA TRP A 513 -21.55 6.22 -1.24
C TRP A 513 -20.67 5.16 -1.95
N ALA A 514 -19.46 4.94 -1.48
CA ALA A 514 -18.53 4.01 -2.15
C ALA A 514 -19.00 2.53 -2.16
N ILE A 515 -19.91 2.16 -1.27
CA ILE A 515 -20.43 0.78 -1.13
C ILE A 515 -21.92 0.66 -1.43
N ALA A 516 -22.62 1.77 -1.67
CA ALA A 516 -24.04 1.77 -2.00
C ALA A 516 -24.27 1.19 -3.41
N ASP A 517 -25.31 0.37 -3.58
CA ASP A 517 -25.53 -0.43 -4.80
C ASP A 517 -25.70 0.42 -6.07
N ASN A 518 -26.44 1.53 -6.00
CA ASN A 518 -26.71 2.38 -7.14
C ASN A 518 -25.71 3.55 -7.32
N SER A 519 -24.71 3.63 -6.48
CA SER A 519 -23.79 4.78 -6.50
C SER A 519 -22.83 4.80 -7.69
N VAL A 520 -22.78 3.73 -8.48
CA VAL A 520 -22.07 3.71 -9.78
C VAL A 520 -22.65 4.72 -10.77
N GLU A 521 -23.93 5.10 -10.63
CA GLU A 521 -24.61 6.11 -11.48
C GLU A 521 -24.23 7.55 -11.11
N GLN A 522 -23.56 7.73 -9.99
CA GLN A 522 -23.17 9.02 -9.44
C GLN A 522 -21.66 9.24 -9.59
N VAL A 523 -21.25 10.50 -9.50
CA VAL A 523 -19.83 10.88 -9.53
C VAL A 523 -19.38 11.33 -8.17
N GLY A 524 -18.32 10.73 -7.64
CA GLY A 524 -17.72 11.14 -6.36
C GLY A 524 -16.76 12.31 -6.55
N CYS A 525 -16.57 13.08 -5.48
CA CYS A 525 -15.53 14.09 -5.43
C CYS A 525 -14.36 13.61 -4.53
N ILE A 526 -13.31 14.40 -4.46
CA ILE A 526 -12.12 14.10 -3.63
C ILE A 526 -12.49 13.80 -2.17
N HIS A 527 -13.48 14.50 -1.60
CA HIS A 527 -13.85 14.32 -0.19
C HIS A 527 -14.62 13.02 0.08
N THR A 528 -15.30 12.48 -0.93
CA THR A 528 -16.04 11.21 -0.81
C THR A 528 -15.21 9.99 -1.17
N SER A 529 -14.17 10.15 -1.97
CA SER A 529 -13.32 9.04 -2.43
C SER A 529 -12.04 8.85 -1.62
N GLN A 530 -11.58 9.87 -0.90
CA GLN A 530 -10.33 9.80 -0.13
C GLN A 530 -10.42 8.82 1.05
N GLY A 531 -9.41 7.98 1.21
CA GLY A 531 -9.38 6.93 2.24
C GLY A 531 -10.11 5.64 1.84
N LEU A 532 -10.71 5.56 0.63
CA LEU A 532 -11.39 4.38 0.10
C LEU A 532 -10.62 3.75 -1.05
N GLU A 533 -10.85 2.47 -1.29
CA GLU A 533 -10.23 1.69 -2.36
C GLU A 533 -11.30 1.20 -3.33
N MET A 534 -10.98 1.23 -4.63
CA MET A 534 -11.84 0.80 -5.72
C MET A 534 -11.04 -0.14 -6.63
N ASP A 535 -11.68 -1.12 -7.24
CA ASP A 535 -10.99 -1.96 -8.24
C ASP A 535 -10.65 -1.13 -9.48
N TYR A 536 -11.65 -0.40 -9.98
CA TYR A 536 -11.46 0.52 -11.12
C TYR A 536 -12.02 1.90 -10.79
N VAL A 537 -11.35 2.92 -11.31
CA VAL A 537 -11.78 4.30 -11.18
C VAL A 537 -11.88 4.98 -12.55
N GLY A 538 -13.01 5.62 -12.82
CA GLY A 538 -13.20 6.52 -13.97
C GLY A 538 -13.05 7.97 -13.51
N VAL A 539 -12.08 8.69 -14.04
CA VAL A 539 -11.74 10.05 -13.60
C VAL A 539 -12.11 11.06 -14.68
N ILE A 540 -12.91 12.04 -14.34
CA ILE A 540 -13.14 13.23 -15.18
C ILE A 540 -12.16 14.33 -14.74
N ILE A 541 -11.15 14.63 -15.57
CA ILE A 541 -10.30 15.79 -15.40
C ILE A 541 -11.06 17.01 -15.92
N GLY A 542 -11.39 17.93 -15.02
CA GLY A 542 -12.18 19.12 -15.30
C GLY A 542 -11.38 20.23 -15.98
N PRO A 543 -12.05 21.36 -16.28
CA PRO A 543 -11.43 22.52 -16.92
C PRO A 543 -10.45 23.29 -16.02
N ASP A 544 -10.24 22.85 -14.79
CA ASP A 544 -9.26 23.40 -13.84
C ASP A 544 -7.84 22.88 -14.03
N LEU A 545 -7.62 21.91 -14.94
CA LEU A 545 -6.32 21.40 -15.32
C LEU A 545 -6.22 21.37 -16.85
N VAL A 546 -5.32 22.18 -17.42
CA VAL A 546 -5.28 22.45 -18.85
C VAL A 546 -3.84 22.49 -19.38
N TRP A 547 -3.67 22.28 -20.70
CA TRP A 547 -2.37 22.43 -21.38
C TRP A 547 -2.28 23.79 -22.03
N ARG A 548 -1.32 24.61 -21.63
CA ARG A 548 -1.07 25.95 -22.19
C ARG A 548 0.43 26.20 -22.32
N ASP A 549 0.85 26.75 -23.43
CA ASP A 549 2.23 27.17 -23.70
C ASP A 549 3.27 26.07 -23.43
N GLY A 550 2.94 24.83 -23.85
CA GLY A 550 3.87 23.69 -23.70
C GLY A 550 3.96 23.13 -22.28
N ARG A 551 3.06 23.50 -21.37
CA ARG A 551 3.07 23.04 -19.96
C ARG A 551 1.68 22.79 -19.41
N LEU A 552 1.63 21.97 -18.38
CA LEU A 552 0.43 21.73 -17.59
C LEU A 552 0.19 22.91 -16.63
N VAL A 553 -0.99 23.52 -16.72
CA VAL A 553 -1.39 24.70 -15.93
C VAL A 553 -2.67 24.42 -15.19
N THR A 554 -2.76 24.89 -13.96
CA THR A 554 -4.00 24.84 -13.18
C THR A 554 -4.76 26.15 -13.28
N ASP A 555 -6.10 26.07 -13.36
CA ASP A 555 -6.99 27.23 -13.36
C ASP A 555 -7.97 27.14 -12.17
N PRO A 556 -7.61 27.74 -11.01
CA PRO A 556 -8.50 27.77 -9.86
C PRO A 556 -9.84 28.48 -10.10
N GLY A 557 -9.92 29.30 -11.14
CA GLY A 557 -11.14 30.03 -11.51
C GLY A 557 -12.21 29.13 -12.12
N LYS A 558 -11.84 27.93 -12.58
CA LYS A 558 -12.73 26.92 -13.15
C LYS A 558 -13.30 25.94 -12.13
N ARG A 559 -12.83 25.99 -10.89
CA ARG A 559 -13.42 25.21 -9.80
C ARG A 559 -14.76 25.80 -9.35
N SER A 560 -15.65 24.93 -8.88
CA SER A 560 -16.94 25.34 -8.33
C SER A 560 -16.76 26.35 -7.20
N LYS A 561 -17.64 27.35 -7.13
CA LYS A 561 -17.69 28.29 -6.01
C LYS A 561 -18.03 27.62 -4.67
N GLN A 562 -18.60 26.42 -4.72
CA GLN A 562 -18.92 25.60 -3.54
C GLN A 562 -17.71 24.79 -3.05
N ASP A 563 -16.63 24.73 -3.83
CA ASP A 563 -15.41 24.03 -3.42
C ASP A 563 -14.73 24.75 -2.24
N ARG A 564 -14.71 24.05 -1.11
CA ARG A 564 -14.08 24.56 0.12
C ARG A 564 -12.57 24.33 0.15
N SER A 565 -12.02 23.51 -0.75
CA SER A 565 -10.60 23.15 -0.72
C SER A 565 -9.67 24.34 -0.93
N ILE A 566 -10.10 25.31 -1.75
CA ILE A 566 -9.33 26.53 -2.06
C ILE A 566 -10.07 27.80 -1.61
N ARG A 567 -11.03 27.67 -0.68
CA ARG A 567 -11.86 28.79 -0.25
C ARG A 567 -11.00 29.91 0.35
N GLY A 568 -11.25 31.14 -0.08
CA GLY A 568 -10.57 32.34 0.45
C GLY A 568 -9.18 32.57 -0.16
N TYR A 569 -8.70 31.75 -1.11
CA TYR A 569 -7.35 31.87 -1.66
C TYR A 569 -7.06 33.24 -2.27
N LYS A 570 -8.05 33.86 -2.95
CA LYS A 570 -7.89 35.20 -3.56
C LYS A 570 -7.61 36.30 -2.53
N SER A 571 -8.22 36.19 -1.36
CA SER A 571 -7.99 37.12 -0.24
C SER A 571 -6.64 36.88 0.41
N GLN A 572 -6.29 35.61 0.67
CA GLN A 572 -5.01 35.22 1.27
C GLN A 572 -3.83 35.54 0.35
N ALA A 573 -3.98 35.36 -0.97
CA ALA A 573 -2.94 35.66 -1.95
C ALA A 573 -2.56 37.15 -2.03
N LYS A 574 -3.43 38.06 -1.57
CA LYS A 574 -3.08 39.49 -1.49
C LYS A 574 -2.01 39.76 -0.44
N SER A 575 -2.00 39.01 0.66
CA SER A 575 -1.01 39.14 1.74
C SER A 575 0.12 38.13 1.66
N ASN A 576 -0.10 36.99 1.00
CA ASN A 576 0.90 35.93 0.86
C ASN A 576 0.83 35.30 -0.56
N PRO A 577 1.73 35.70 -1.48
CA PRO A 577 1.78 35.16 -2.85
C PRO A 577 1.98 33.65 -2.93
N GLU A 578 2.62 33.01 -1.93
CA GLU A 578 2.83 31.54 -1.86
C GLU A 578 1.52 30.74 -1.86
N VAL A 579 0.40 31.38 -1.54
CA VAL A 579 -0.93 30.76 -1.61
C VAL A 579 -1.25 30.29 -3.05
N HIS A 580 -0.77 30.97 -4.08
CA HIS A 580 -0.95 30.51 -5.47
C HIS A 580 -0.27 29.18 -5.72
N ASN A 581 0.97 29.00 -5.25
CA ASN A 581 1.73 27.74 -5.38
C ASN A 581 1.03 26.62 -4.59
N ARG A 582 0.50 26.93 -3.40
CA ARG A 582 -0.30 25.97 -2.61
C ARG A 582 -1.57 25.54 -3.33
N VAL A 583 -2.29 26.48 -3.96
CA VAL A 583 -3.52 26.18 -4.71
C VAL A 583 -3.20 25.35 -5.96
N ASP A 584 -2.14 25.68 -6.70
CA ASP A 584 -1.67 24.86 -7.84
C ASP A 584 -1.40 23.43 -7.39
N ARG A 585 -0.66 23.26 -6.29
CA ARG A 585 -0.35 21.94 -5.74
C ARG A 585 -1.61 21.19 -5.28
N ILE A 586 -2.58 21.86 -4.67
CA ILE A 586 -3.86 21.27 -4.25
C ILE A 586 -4.63 20.69 -5.45
N ILE A 587 -4.68 21.41 -6.56
CA ILE A 587 -5.39 20.93 -7.78
C ILE A 587 -4.68 19.70 -8.34
N ARG A 588 -3.35 19.72 -8.47
CA ARG A 588 -2.56 18.58 -8.94
C ARG A 588 -2.68 17.37 -8.00
N ASN A 589 -2.58 17.57 -6.70
CA ASN A 589 -2.76 16.53 -5.68
C ASN A 589 -4.18 15.96 -5.70
N THR A 590 -5.19 16.77 -6.01
CA THR A 590 -6.57 16.28 -6.20
C THR A 590 -6.61 15.21 -7.29
N TYR A 591 -6.06 15.49 -8.47
CA TYR A 591 -6.05 14.51 -9.57
C TYR A 591 -5.13 13.33 -9.29
N LYS A 592 -3.95 13.53 -8.68
CA LYS A 592 -3.11 12.43 -8.20
C LYS A 592 -3.89 11.49 -7.29
N THR A 593 -4.60 12.07 -6.32
CA THR A 593 -5.39 11.28 -5.37
C THR A 593 -6.52 10.53 -6.06
N LEU A 594 -7.27 11.16 -6.96
CA LEU A 594 -8.37 10.51 -7.68
C LEU A 594 -7.85 9.38 -8.59
N MET A 595 -6.82 9.63 -9.39
CA MET A 595 -6.25 8.68 -10.34
C MET A 595 -5.56 7.49 -9.65
N SER A 596 -5.09 7.65 -8.41
CA SER A 596 -4.47 6.57 -7.63
C SER A 596 -5.46 5.77 -6.77
N ARG A 597 -6.78 5.92 -6.93
CA ARG A 597 -7.80 5.15 -6.17
C ARG A 597 -8.04 3.75 -6.72
N GLY A 598 -7.75 3.50 -7.99
CA GLY A 598 -7.90 2.19 -8.61
C GLY A 598 -6.84 1.20 -8.14
N MET A 599 -7.28 0.01 -7.75
CA MET A 599 -6.37 -1.09 -7.43
C MET A 599 -5.89 -1.79 -8.71
N LYS A 600 -6.77 -1.94 -9.71
CA LYS A 600 -6.55 -2.67 -10.96
C LYS A 600 -6.44 -1.75 -12.18
N GLY A 601 -7.11 -0.58 -12.14
CA GLY A 601 -7.05 0.32 -13.28
C GLY A 601 -7.70 1.69 -13.05
N CYS A 602 -7.29 2.63 -13.91
CA CYS A 602 -7.78 3.99 -13.98
C CYS A 602 -8.06 4.37 -15.43
N TYR A 603 -9.27 4.83 -15.71
CA TYR A 603 -9.66 5.36 -17.01
C TYR A 603 -9.99 6.84 -16.87
N VAL A 604 -9.60 7.64 -17.86
CA VAL A 604 -9.65 9.10 -17.74
C VAL A 604 -10.35 9.72 -18.93
N TYR A 605 -11.28 10.63 -18.68
CA TYR A 605 -11.76 11.60 -19.65
C TYR A 605 -11.20 12.98 -19.29
N ILE A 606 -10.72 13.73 -20.29
CA ILE A 606 -10.07 15.03 -20.13
C ILE A 606 -10.88 16.09 -20.86
N CYS A 607 -11.37 17.11 -20.15
CA CYS A 607 -12.14 18.20 -20.75
C CYS A 607 -11.31 19.09 -21.68
N ASP A 608 -10.02 19.30 -21.40
CA ASP A 608 -9.13 20.11 -22.24
C ASP A 608 -8.56 19.29 -23.40
N GLN A 609 -8.98 19.62 -24.63
CA GLN A 609 -8.56 18.88 -25.83
C GLN A 609 -7.06 18.94 -26.08
N LYS A 610 -6.38 20.04 -25.70
CA LYS A 610 -4.93 20.16 -25.86
C LYS A 610 -4.19 19.24 -24.90
N LEU A 611 -4.67 19.13 -23.65
CA LEU A 611 -4.10 18.21 -22.68
C LEU A 611 -4.27 16.74 -23.09
N LYS A 612 -5.41 16.41 -23.73
CA LYS A 612 -5.67 15.07 -24.25
C LYS A 612 -4.70 14.62 -25.34
N MET A 613 -4.15 15.58 -26.12
CA MET A 613 -3.21 15.32 -27.22
C MET A 613 -1.74 15.25 -26.78
N VAL A 614 -1.44 15.52 -25.51
CA VAL A 614 -0.06 15.43 -25.00
C VAL A 614 0.30 13.95 -24.91
N PRO A 615 1.38 13.47 -25.57
CA PRO A 615 1.87 12.12 -25.42
C PRO A 615 2.22 11.89 -23.94
N GLY A 616 1.59 10.90 -23.32
CA GLY A 616 1.84 10.52 -21.92
C GLY A 616 3.10 9.70 -21.77
#